data_420c9a4ed44fcb53b6691888415a30c2
#
_entry.id   420c9a4ed44fcb53b6691888415a30c2
#
_cell.length_a   1.000
_cell.length_b   1.000
_cell.length_c   1.000
_cell.angle_alpha   90.00
_cell.angle_beta   90.00
_cell.angle_gamma   90.00
#
_symmetry.space_group_name_H-M   'P 1'
#
loop_
_entity.id
_entity.type
_entity.pdbx_description
1 polymer ?
#
loop_
_entity_poly.entity_id
_entity_poly.type
_entity_poly.pdbx_seq_one_letter_code
_entity_poly.pdbx_strand_id
1 'polypeptide(L)'
;DRDVTGVQTCALPISLIHAIMGLNRLSGGTVTWDGEIVSNLPPNQLCQRGMALVPESRRLFTGMTVRENLELGAMHPAAKKRRAESLERVCELFPAVRQKLSQASGTLSGGQQQMVAIGRALMALPRVLLLDEPSLGLAPAIVSDMFRVIQTIHQEGTAVMLVEQNVSRALAISSRTYVLENGRVIAEGDSDELANRPEIRKAYLGL
;
A
#
# COMPACT_ATOMS: atom_id res chain seq x y z
N ASP A 1 -14.25 -3.09 12.25
CA ASP A 1 -12.86 -3.56 12.36
C ASP A 1 -12.12 -3.15 11.12
N ARG A 2 -11.04 -2.37 11.30
CA ARG A 2 -10.19 -1.86 10.21
C ARG A 2 -8.87 -2.61 10.27
N ASP A 3 -8.84 -3.79 9.67
CA ASP A 3 -7.69 -4.67 9.77
C ASP A 3 -6.66 -4.44 8.65
N VAL A 4 -5.39 -4.62 8.95
CA VAL A 4 -4.35 -4.79 7.93
C VAL A 4 -4.59 -6.15 7.28
N THR A 5 -4.90 -6.16 6.00
CA THR A 5 -5.10 -7.38 5.24
C THR A 5 -3.90 -7.61 4.35
N GLY A 6 -3.13 -8.65 4.62
CA GLY A 6 -2.06 -9.13 3.76
C GLY A 6 -2.62 -10.04 2.67
N VAL A 7 -2.29 -9.77 1.42
CA VAL A 7 -2.60 -10.66 0.29
C VAL A 7 -1.31 -11.12 -0.32
N GLN A 8 -1.11 -12.45 -0.35
CA GLN A 8 0.05 -13.01 -1.00
C GLN A 8 -0.30 -13.76 -2.27
N THR A 9 0.60 -13.71 -3.22
CA THR A 9 0.45 -14.48 -4.45
C THR A 9 1.77 -14.99 -5.01
N CYS A 10 1.71 -16.16 -5.59
CA CYS A 10 2.64 -16.63 -6.60
C CYS A 10 1.96 -16.42 -7.97
N ALA A 11 2.19 -15.31 -8.62
CA ALA A 11 1.65 -14.85 -9.91
C ALA A 11 0.25 -14.18 -9.87
N LEU A 12 0.24 -12.85 -10.06
CA LEU A 12 -0.83 -11.92 -10.39
C LEU A 12 -1.65 -11.24 -9.27
N PRO A 13 -1.06 -10.81 -8.15
CA PRO A 13 -1.73 -9.90 -7.20
C PRO A 13 -1.90 -8.49 -7.74
N ILE A 14 -0.97 -8.05 -8.58
CA ILE A 14 -1.03 -6.78 -9.31
C ILE A 14 -2.38 -6.62 -10.01
N SER A 15 -2.87 -7.69 -10.65
CA SER A 15 -4.16 -7.67 -11.35
C SER A 15 -5.33 -7.44 -10.39
N LEU A 16 -5.29 -8.00 -9.18
CA LEU A 16 -6.35 -7.83 -8.17
C LEU A 16 -6.39 -6.39 -7.67
N ILE A 17 -5.26 -5.84 -7.22
CA ILE A 17 -5.17 -4.44 -6.77
C ILE A 17 -5.57 -3.48 -7.90
N HIS A 18 -5.09 -3.72 -9.12
CA HIS A 18 -5.44 -2.90 -10.27
C HIS A 18 -6.93 -2.98 -10.62
N ALA A 19 -7.56 -4.16 -10.46
CA ALA A 19 -9.00 -4.31 -10.67
C ALA A 19 -9.80 -3.58 -9.58
N ILE A 20 -9.40 -3.68 -8.31
CA ILE A 20 -10.00 -2.95 -7.19
C ILE A 20 -9.91 -1.44 -7.43
N MET A 21 -8.77 -0.94 -7.92
CA MET A 21 -8.53 0.48 -8.20
C MET A 21 -9.04 0.94 -9.57
N GLY A 22 -9.80 0.11 -10.29
CA GLY A 22 -10.35 0.47 -11.59
C GLY A 22 -9.32 0.72 -12.71
N LEU A 23 -8.07 0.28 -12.50
CA LEU A 23 -7.00 0.34 -13.51
C LEU A 23 -7.15 -0.76 -14.54
N ASN A 24 -7.66 -1.92 -14.13
CA ASN A 24 -8.02 -3.04 -15.00
C ASN A 24 -9.53 -3.26 -14.91
N ARG A 25 -10.15 -3.54 -16.06
CA ARG A 25 -11.57 -3.87 -16.09
C ARG A 25 -11.80 -5.28 -15.54
N LEU A 26 -12.80 -5.41 -14.66
CA LEU A 26 -13.27 -6.71 -14.19
C LEU A 26 -13.94 -7.47 -15.33
N SER A 27 -13.60 -8.73 -15.50
CA SER A 27 -14.28 -9.67 -16.40
C SER A 27 -15.51 -10.32 -15.74
N GLY A 28 -15.59 -10.28 -14.41
CA GLY A 28 -16.69 -10.81 -13.60
C GLY A 28 -16.52 -10.46 -12.14
N GLY A 29 -17.54 -10.74 -11.34
CA GLY A 29 -17.56 -10.39 -9.92
C GLY A 29 -17.84 -8.91 -9.66
N THR A 30 -17.77 -8.52 -8.38
CA THR A 30 -18.05 -7.15 -7.93
C THR A 30 -17.01 -6.71 -6.90
N VAL A 31 -16.69 -5.43 -6.90
CA VAL A 31 -15.98 -4.74 -5.82
C VAL A 31 -17.00 -3.86 -5.10
N THR A 32 -17.08 -4.03 -3.78
CA THR A 32 -17.97 -3.24 -2.93
C THR A 32 -17.13 -2.42 -1.94
N TRP A 33 -17.47 -1.15 -1.78
CA TRP A 33 -16.86 -0.23 -0.82
C TRP A 33 -17.96 0.51 -0.06
N ASP A 34 -17.96 0.43 1.27
CA ASP A 34 -19.01 1.00 2.14
C ASP A 34 -20.44 0.61 1.73
N GLY A 35 -20.63 -0.64 1.28
CA GLY A 35 -21.92 -1.16 0.83
C GLY A 35 -22.33 -0.76 -0.60
N GLU A 36 -21.56 0.09 -1.27
CA GLU A 36 -21.79 0.49 -2.65
C GLU A 36 -20.95 -0.35 -3.62
N ILE A 37 -21.54 -0.71 -4.77
CA ILE A 37 -20.78 -1.35 -5.86
C ILE A 37 -19.95 -0.28 -6.55
N VAL A 38 -18.62 -0.47 -6.50
CA VAL A 38 -17.64 0.45 -7.11
C VAL A 38 -16.88 -0.20 -8.27
N SER A 39 -17.34 -1.35 -8.72
CA SER A 39 -16.74 -2.10 -9.84
C SER A 39 -16.59 -1.24 -11.08
N ASN A 40 -15.40 -1.27 -11.69
CA ASN A 40 -15.08 -0.54 -12.92
C ASN A 40 -15.29 0.99 -12.87
N LEU A 41 -15.41 1.58 -11.67
CA LEU A 41 -15.32 3.02 -11.54
C LEU A 41 -13.89 3.48 -11.89
N PRO A 42 -13.75 4.65 -12.52
CA PRO A 42 -12.43 5.18 -12.85
C PRO A 42 -11.64 5.52 -11.58
N PRO A 43 -10.30 5.36 -11.59
CA PRO A 43 -9.44 5.53 -10.41
C PRO A 43 -9.64 6.84 -9.65
N ASN A 44 -9.87 7.95 -10.35
CA ASN A 44 -10.11 9.24 -9.73
C ASN A 44 -11.37 9.27 -8.85
N GLN A 45 -12.43 8.54 -9.22
CA GLN A 45 -13.63 8.42 -8.39
C GLN A 45 -13.38 7.54 -7.15
N LEU A 46 -12.56 6.51 -7.27
CA LEU A 46 -12.15 5.66 -6.14
C LEU A 46 -11.27 6.45 -5.16
N CYS A 47 -10.34 7.26 -5.66
CA CYS A 47 -9.56 8.17 -4.83
C CYS A 47 -10.44 9.17 -4.06
N GLN A 48 -11.50 9.71 -4.68
CA GLN A 48 -12.46 10.59 -4.01
C GLN A 48 -13.25 9.88 -2.90
N ARG A 49 -13.39 8.56 -2.97
CA ARG A 49 -14.00 7.72 -1.93
C ARG A 49 -13.02 7.28 -0.83
N GLY A 50 -11.78 7.79 -0.86
CA GLY A 50 -10.77 7.52 0.14
C GLY A 50 -9.94 6.27 -0.12
N MET A 51 -9.83 5.81 -1.35
CA MET A 51 -8.93 4.73 -1.73
C MET A 51 -7.63 5.30 -2.32
N ALA A 52 -6.47 4.82 -1.88
CA ALA A 52 -5.19 5.23 -2.45
C ALA A 52 -4.31 4.02 -2.76
N LEU A 53 -3.59 4.07 -3.86
CA LEU A 53 -2.69 3.02 -4.32
C LEU A 53 -1.24 3.50 -4.35
N VAL A 54 -0.35 2.72 -3.77
CA VAL A 54 1.09 2.81 -3.97
C VAL A 54 1.50 1.65 -4.89
N PRO A 55 1.79 1.89 -6.17
CA PRO A 55 2.17 0.84 -7.11
C PRO A 55 3.62 0.40 -6.89
N GLU A 56 3.96 -0.83 -7.28
CA GLU A 56 5.30 -1.42 -7.23
C GLU A 56 6.40 -0.49 -7.78
N SER A 57 6.15 0.14 -8.92
CA SER A 57 7.11 1.01 -9.61
C SER A 57 7.22 2.43 -9.03
N ARG A 58 6.58 2.69 -7.87
CA ARG A 58 6.57 4.00 -7.16
C ARG A 58 5.96 5.15 -7.95
N ARG A 59 6.19 5.21 -9.27
CA ARG A 59 5.69 6.21 -10.24
C ARG A 59 5.86 7.65 -9.75
N LEU A 60 7.07 7.99 -9.26
CA LEU A 60 7.41 9.35 -8.91
C LEU A 60 7.72 10.16 -10.18
N PHE A 61 7.45 11.47 -10.11
CA PHE A 61 7.89 12.45 -11.10
C PHE A 61 9.33 12.83 -10.77
N THR A 62 10.28 12.14 -11.38
CA THR A 62 11.71 12.19 -11.02
C THR A 62 12.34 13.57 -11.18
N GLY A 63 11.84 14.40 -12.10
CA GLY A 63 12.27 15.78 -12.31
C GLY A 63 11.67 16.80 -11.32
N MET A 64 10.64 16.38 -10.55
CA MET A 64 10.03 17.22 -9.52
C MET A 64 10.70 16.99 -8.17
N THR A 65 10.63 17.99 -7.32
CA THR A 65 11.09 17.88 -5.93
C THR A 65 10.26 16.86 -5.14
N VAL A 66 10.81 16.42 -4.00
CA VAL A 66 10.08 15.56 -3.06
C VAL A 66 8.80 16.25 -2.60
N ARG A 67 8.86 17.54 -2.23
CA ARG A 67 7.69 18.33 -1.83
C ARG A 67 6.61 18.34 -2.90
N GLU A 68 6.97 18.65 -4.14
CA GLU A 68 6.02 18.68 -5.26
C GLU A 68 5.37 17.32 -5.51
N ASN A 69 6.15 16.23 -5.45
CA ASN A 69 5.61 14.88 -5.53
C ASN A 69 4.59 14.59 -4.42
N LEU A 70 4.88 14.97 -3.18
CA LEU A 70 3.95 14.80 -2.06
C LEU A 70 2.68 15.62 -2.27
N GLU A 71 2.82 16.89 -2.63
CA GLU A 71 1.68 17.80 -2.80
C GLU A 71 0.72 17.39 -3.92
N LEU A 72 1.19 16.65 -4.95
CA LEU A 72 0.33 16.03 -5.94
C LEU A 72 -0.66 15.03 -5.34
N GLY A 73 -0.35 14.41 -4.22
CA GLY A 73 -1.29 13.54 -3.50
C GLY A 73 -2.49 14.28 -2.94
N ALA A 74 -2.34 15.57 -2.63
CA ALA A 74 -3.39 16.40 -2.03
C ALA A 74 -4.23 17.18 -3.07
N MET A 75 -4.53 16.58 -4.22
CA MET A 75 -5.29 17.27 -5.28
C MET A 75 -6.79 17.37 -5.01
N HIS A 76 -7.38 16.39 -4.28
CA HIS A 76 -8.79 16.43 -3.92
C HIS A 76 -9.11 17.63 -3.01
N PRO A 77 -10.25 18.31 -3.15
CA PRO A 77 -10.57 19.52 -2.39
C PRO A 77 -10.43 19.38 -0.87
N ALA A 78 -10.87 18.28 -0.29
CA ALA A 78 -10.73 18.01 1.15
C ALA A 78 -9.25 17.87 1.57
N ALA A 79 -8.47 17.11 0.81
CA ALA A 79 -7.03 16.93 1.05
C ALA A 79 -6.26 18.23 0.84
N LYS A 80 -6.64 19.03 -0.17
CA LYS A 80 -6.02 20.32 -0.46
C LYS A 80 -6.15 21.31 0.71
N LYS A 81 -7.27 21.30 1.41
CA LYS A 81 -7.49 22.14 2.61
C LYS A 81 -6.58 21.76 3.78
N ARG A 82 -6.18 20.50 3.87
CA ARG A 82 -5.33 19.96 4.93
C ARG A 82 -3.89 19.68 4.48
N ARG A 83 -3.48 20.22 3.32
CA ARG A 83 -2.17 19.91 2.71
C ARG A 83 -1.00 20.13 3.65
N ALA A 84 -0.96 21.27 4.35
CA ALA A 84 0.15 21.59 5.26
C ALA A 84 0.24 20.60 6.43
N GLU A 85 -0.90 20.26 7.03
CA GLU A 85 -1.02 19.28 8.11
C GLU A 85 -0.59 17.89 7.64
N SER A 86 -1.09 17.46 6.48
CA SER A 86 -0.74 16.17 5.90
C SER A 86 0.74 16.07 5.55
N LEU A 87 1.33 17.15 5.02
CA LEU A 87 2.77 17.21 4.73
C LEU A 87 3.60 17.07 6.01
N GLU A 88 3.21 17.77 7.07
CA GLU A 88 3.88 17.65 8.37
C GLU A 88 3.79 16.22 8.91
N ARG A 89 2.61 15.62 8.83
CA ARG A 89 2.40 14.22 9.23
C ARG A 89 3.27 13.25 8.43
N VAL A 90 3.38 13.41 7.11
CA VAL A 90 4.27 12.59 6.27
C VAL A 90 5.73 12.78 6.68
N CYS A 91 6.14 14.00 7.02
CA CYS A 91 7.49 14.28 7.49
C CYS A 91 7.79 13.70 8.89
N GLU A 92 6.79 13.54 9.74
CA GLU A 92 6.93 12.83 11.03
C GLU A 92 7.11 11.32 10.82
N LEU A 93 6.28 10.73 9.95
CA LEU A 93 6.39 9.31 9.59
C LEU A 93 7.71 8.97 8.88
N PHE A 94 8.22 9.91 8.09
CA PHE A 94 9.42 9.73 7.28
C PHE A 94 10.44 10.87 7.48
N PRO A 95 11.21 10.90 8.59
CA PRO A 95 12.17 11.96 8.86
C PRO A 95 13.23 12.15 7.76
N ALA A 96 13.61 11.05 7.06
CA ALA A 96 14.52 11.11 5.93
C ALA A 96 13.93 11.87 4.72
N VAL A 97 12.61 11.85 4.55
CA VAL A 97 11.88 12.62 3.52
C VAL A 97 11.86 14.09 3.89
N ARG A 98 11.66 14.45 5.17
CA ARG A 98 11.71 15.83 5.67
C ARG A 98 12.98 16.55 5.27
N GLN A 99 14.11 15.88 5.42
CA GLN A 99 15.44 16.45 5.12
C GLN A 99 15.68 16.71 3.63
N LYS A 100 14.85 16.15 2.76
CA LYS A 100 15.06 16.13 1.31
C LYS A 100 13.92 16.79 0.51
N LEU A 101 13.05 17.56 1.15
CA LEU A 101 11.86 18.15 0.54
C LEU A 101 12.16 19.00 -0.71
N SER A 102 13.31 19.68 -0.76
CA SER A 102 13.73 20.50 -1.90
C SER A 102 14.55 19.75 -2.96
N GLN A 103 14.92 18.48 -2.71
CA GLN A 103 15.69 17.68 -3.67
C GLN A 103 14.78 17.09 -4.76
N ALA A 104 15.33 16.91 -5.96
CA ALA A 104 14.66 16.18 -7.02
C ALA A 104 14.47 14.71 -6.61
N SER A 105 13.25 14.18 -6.74
CA SER A 105 12.93 12.83 -6.27
C SER A 105 13.71 11.73 -7.01
N GLY A 106 14.18 12.00 -8.23
CA GLY A 106 15.03 11.08 -8.99
C GLY A 106 16.42 10.87 -8.39
N THR A 107 16.89 11.76 -7.50
CA THR A 107 18.21 11.64 -6.84
C THR A 107 18.18 10.82 -5.54
N LEU A 108 17.01 10.41 -5.12
CA LEU A 108 16.81 9.65 -3.89
C LEU A 108 17.19 8.17 -4.06
N SER A 109 17.60 7.53 -2.96
CA SER A 109 17.71 6.06 -2.94
C SER A 109 16.36 5.39 -3.14
N GLY A 110 16.34 4.12 -3.60
CA GLY A 110 15.11 3.38 -3.81
C GLY A 110 14.19 3.33 -2.58
N GLY A 111 14.75 3.18 -1.37
CA GLY A 111 13.98 3.23 -0.12
C GLY A 111 13.38 4.60 0.15
N GLN A 112 14.13 5.67 -0.08
CA GLN A 112 13.60 7.04 0.07
C GLN A 112 12.51 7.33 -0.96
N GLN A 113 12.67 6.87 -2.20
CA GLN A 113 11.62 6.99 -3.22
C GLN A 113 10.35 6.24 -2.80
N GLN A 114 10.48 5.06 -2.17
CA GLN A 114 9.33 4.31 -1.66
C GLN A 114 8.61 5.09 -0.54
N MET A 115 9.36 5.68 0.39
CA MET A 115 8.81 6.55 1.44
C MET A 115 8.05 7.74 0.84
N VAL A 116 8.58 8.37 -0.22
CA VAL A 116 7.89 9.48 -0.93
C VAL A 116 6.62 8.98 -1.62
N ALA A 117 6.63 7.79 -2.23
CA ALA A 117 5.44 7.21 -2.88
C ALA A 117 4.32 6.92 -1.87
N ILE A 118 4.66 6.32 -0.71
CA ILE A 118 3.71 6.10 0.40
C ILE A 118 3.22 7.46 0.94
N GLY A 119 4.13 8.39 1.20
CA GLY A 119 3.79 9.74 1.66
C GLY A 119 2.84 10.46 0.70
N ARG A 120 3.06 10.38 -0.61
CA ARG A 120 2.17 10.95 -1.62
C ARG A 120 0.77 10.34 -1.55
N ALA A 121 0.65 9.04 -1.33
CA ALA A 121 -0.64 8.38 -1.17
C ALA A 121 -1.35 8.85 0.12
N LEU A 122 -0.62 9.04 1.22
CA LEU A 122 -1.16 9.54 2.49
C LEU A 122 -1.65 10.99 2.40
N MET A 123 -1.03 11.81 1.54
CA MET A 123 -1.48 13.18 1.30
C MET A 123 -2.92 13.26 0.76
N ALA A 124 -3.44 12.18 0.17
CA ALA A 124 -4.85 12.08 -0.25
C ALA A 124 -5.83 11.89 0.91
N LEU A 125 -5.35 11.72 2.15
CA LEU A 125 -6.15 11.38 3.34
C LEU A 125 -6.98 10.10 3.13
N PRO A 126 -6.34 8.99 2.77
CA PRO A 126 -7.06 7.77 2.41
C PRO A 126 -7.71 7.12 3.63
N ARG A 127 -8.85 6.46 3.39
CA ARG A 127 -9.49 5.55 4.34
C ARG A 127 -8.93 4.13 4.19
N VAL A 128 -8.49 3.78 2.97
CA VAL A 128 -7.75 2.55 2.68
C VAL A 128 -6.54 2.85 1.81
N LEU A 129 -5.40 2.31 2.22
CA LEU A 129 -4.13 2.37 1.51
C LEU A 129 -3.82 0.99 0.93
N LEU A 130 -3.75 0.89 -0.39
CA LEU A 130 -3.36 -0.32 -1.09
C LEU A 130 -1.87 -0.22 -1.44
N LEU A 131 -1.10 -1.22 -1.06
CA LEU A 131 0.35 -1.29 -1.25
C LEU A 131 0.70 -2.50 -2.12
N ASP A 132 1.31 -2.25 -3.25
CA ASP A 132 1.69 -3.28 -4.22
C ASP A 132 3.20 -3.52 -4.12
N GLU A 133 3.58 -4.66 -3.54
CA GLU A 133 4.95 -5.11 -3.30
C GLU A 133 5.89 -4.00 -2.76
N PRO A 134 5.52 -3.30 -1.68
CA PRO A 134 6.25 -2.13 -1.23
C PRO A 134 7.69 -2.43 -0.80
N SER A 135 8.01 -3.69 -0.48
CA SER A 135 9.36 -4.12 -0.03
C SER A 135 10.30 -4.49 -1.17
N LEU A 136 9.80 -4.59 -2.41
CA LEU A 136 10.58 -5.10 -3.54
C LEU A 136 11.81 -4.23 -3.83
N GLY A 137 12.98 -4.88 -3.92
CA GLY A 137 14.25 -4.23 -4.24
C GLY A 137 14.79 -3.29 -3.16
N LEU A 138 14.29 -3.39 -1.92
CA LEU A 138 14.76 -2.60 -0.79
C LEU A 138 15.73 -3.39 0.11
N ALA A 139 16.68 -2.68 0.72
CA ALA A 139 17.57 -3.26 1.74
C ALA A 139 16.76 -3.69 2.99
N PRO A 140 17.14 -4.79 3.67
CA PRO A 140 16.38 -5.32 4.81
C PRO A 140 16.08 -4.32 5.92
N ALA A 141 17.02 -3.44 6.25
CA ALA A 141 16.80 -2.40 7.27
C ALA A 141 15.70 -1.42 6.87
N ILE A 142 15.69 -0.99 5.61
CA ILE A 142 14.66 -0.08 5.08
C ILE A 142 13.29 -0.76 5.06
N VAL A 143 13.25 -2.04 4.74
CA VAL A 143 12.00 -2.83 4.76
C VAL A 143 11.41 -2.87 6.16
N SER A 144 12.24 -3.12 7.19
CA SER A 144 11.78 -3.16 8.59
C SER A 144 11.20 -1.81 9.04
N ASP A 145 11.88 -0.70 8.70
CA ASP A 145 11.40 0.64 9.01
C ASP A 145 10.08 0.97 8.29
N MET A 146 9.99 0.60 7.01
CA MET A 146 8.78 0.80 6.22
C MET A 146 7.58 0.04 6.81
N PHE A 147 7.75 -1.23 7.18
CA PHE A 147 6.66 -2.00 7.77
C PHE A 147 6.23 -1.45 9.13
N ARG A 148 7.15 -0.93 9.94
CA ARG A 148 6.80 -0.22 11.18
C ARG A 148 5.93 1.01 10.90
N VAL A 149 6.27 1.78 9.87
CA VAL A 149 5.46 2.92 9.47
C VAL A 149 4.08 2.49 8.96
N ILE A 150 3.98 1.40 8.19
CA ILE A 150 2.69 0.85 7.73
C ILE A 150 1.81 0.46 8.92
N GLN A 151 2.38 -0.18 9.94
CA GLN A 151 1.66 -0.49 11.18
C GLN A 151 1.19 0.78 11.91
N THR A 152 2.03 1.82 11.98
CA THR A 152 1.63 3.13 12.56
C THR A 152 0.45 3.74 11.79
N ILE A 153 0.50 3.76 10.46
CA ILE A 153 -0.59 4.25 9.61
C ILE A 153 -1.89 3.49 9.89
N HIS A 154 -1.81 2.18 10.05
CA HIS A 154 -2.96 1.35 10.40
C HIS A 154 -3.52 1.70 11.79
N GLN A 155 -2.65 1.78 12.80
CA GLN A 155 -3.04 2.13 14.17
C GLN A 155 -3.72 3.51 14.27
N GLU A 156 -3.39 4.43 13.36
CA GLU A 156 -4.05 5.74 13.23
C GLU A 156 -5.41 5.68 12.53
N GLY A 157 -5.85 4.50 12.12
CA GLY A 157 -7.19 4.24 11.59
C GLY A 157 -7.31 4.22 10.07
N THR A 158 -6.19 4.21 9.33
CA THR A 158 -6.21 3.90 7.89
C THR A 158 -6.21 2.40 7.71
N ALA A 159 -7.21 1.84 7.00
CA ALA A 159 -7.18 0.45 6.60
C ALA A 159 -6.02 0.23 5.61
N VAL A 160 -5.35 -0.92 5.69
CA VAL A 160 -4.24 -1.24 4.78
C VAL A 160 -4.50 -2.57 4.11
N MET A 161 -4.40 -2.58 2.79
CA MET A 161 -4.32 -3.80 1.99
C MET A 161 -2.91 -3.91 1.40
N LEU A 162 -2.20 -4.96 1.81
CA LEU A 162 -0.83 -5.19 1.40
C LEU A 162 -0.74 -6.40 0.47
N VAL A 163 -0.09 -6.24 -0.66
CA VAL A 163 0.34 -7.34 -1.53
C VAL A 163 1.84 -7.49 -1.38
N GLU A 164 2.28 -8.70 -1.03
CA GLU A 164 3.69 -9.05 -0.81
C GLU A 164 3.98 -10.45 -1.32
N GLN A 165 5.16 -10.65 -1.92
CA GLN A 165 5.65 -11.98 -2.29
C GLN A 165 6.22 -12.74 -1.09
N ASN A 166 6.74 -12.02 -0.10
CA ASN A 166 7.29 -12.63 1.10
C ASN A 166 6.21 -12.94 2.12
N VAL A 167 5.75 -14.23 2.14
CA VAL A 167 4.70 -14.73 3.07
C VAL A 167 5.00 -14.41 4.51
N SER A 168 6.23 -14.70 4.96
CA SER A 168 6.61 -14.50 6.36
C SER A 168 6.41 -13.05 6.78
N ARG A 169 6.74 -12.10 5.91
CA ARG A 169 6.56 -10.66 6.16
C ARG A 169 5.10 -10.26 6.16
N ALA A 170 4.33 -10.73 5.18
CA ALA A 170 2.90 -10.44 5.10
C ALA A 170 2.18 -10.95 6.36
N LEU A 171 2.42 -12.20 6.75
CA LEU A 171 1.84 -12.80 7.95
C LEU A 171 2.23 -12.05 9.23
N ALA A 172 3.47 -11.58 9.33
CA ALA A 172 3.96 -10.93 10.55
C ALA A 172 3.33 -9.55 10.83
N ILE A 173 2.73 -8.90 9.85
CA ILE A 173 2.18 -7.53 10.01
C ILE A 173 0.69 -7.41 9.73
N SER A 174 0.06 -8.42 9.15
CA SER A 174 -1.37 -8.40 8.84
C SER A 174 -2.18 -9.18 9.87
N SER A 175 -3.37 -8.70 10.18
CA SER A 175 -4.35 -9.42 11.02
C SER A 175 -5.02 -10.55 10.23
N ARG A 176 -5.29 -10.34 8.94
CA ARG A 176 -5.91 -11.32 8.05
C ARG A 176 -5.12 -11.46 6.76
N THR A 177 -4.91 -12.69 6.32
CA THR A 177 -4.14 -13.01 5.11
C THR A 177 -4.96 -13.88 4.16
N TYR A 178 -4.81 -13.58 2.87
CA TYR A 178 -5.28 -14.40 1.76
C TYR A 178 -4.06 -14.90 0.98
N VAL A 179 -3.93 -16.20 0.83
CA VAL A 179 -2.89 -16.82 0.00
C VAL A 179 -3.49 -17.15 -1.36
N LEU A 180 -2.92 -16.52 -2.39
CA LEU A 180 -3.36 -16.75 -3.77
C LEU A 180 -2.32 -17.57 -4.52
N GLU A 181 -2.77 -18.54 -5.30
CA GLU A 181 -1.95 -19.32 -6.22
C GLU A 181 -2.71 -19.49 -7.53
N ASN A 182 -2.03 -19.23 -8.65
CA ASN A 182 -2.61 -19.33 -9.99
C ASN A 182 -3.98 -18.60 -10.13
N GLY A 183 -4.10 -17.42 -9.50
CA GLY A 183 -5.30 -16.59 -9.53
C GLY A 183 -6.47 -17.10 -8.67
N ARG A 184 -6.23 -18.07 -7.78
CA ARG A 184 -7.24 -18.62 -6.85
C ARG A 184 -6.79 -18.43 -5.41
N VAL A 185 -7.72 -18.11 -4.53
CA VAL A 185 -7.48 -18.14 -3.08
C VAL A 185 -7.40 -19.60 -2.65
N ILE A 186 -6.24 -20.03 -2.17
CA ILE A 186 -6.00 -21.40 -1.68
C ILE A 186 -6.05 -21.49 -0.15
N ALA A 187 -5.84 -20.39 0.56
CA ALA A 187 -6.00 -20.29 2.00
C ALA A 187 -6.38 -18.86 2.39
N GLU A 188 -7.18 -18.73 3.43
CA GLU A 188 -7.52 -17.48 4.07
C GLU A 188 -7.74 -17.65 5.56
N GLY A 189 -7.57 -16.58 6.33
CA GLY A 189 -7.82 -16.58 7.76
C GLY A 189 -7.01 -15.56 8.53
N ASP A 190 -7.06 -15.70 9.85
CA ASP A 190 -6.20 -15.00 10.76
C ASP A 190 -4.73 -15.30 10.44
N SER A 191 -3.87 -14.28 10.47
CA SER A 191 -2.47 -14.41 10.04
C SER A 191 -1.66 -15.29 10.98
N ASP A 192 -1.91 -15.23 12.29
CA ASP A 192 -1.23 -16.07 13.28
C ASP A 192 -1.65 -17.53 13.13
N GLU A 193 -2.94 -17.79 12.85
CA GLU A 193 -3.43 -19.13 12.57
C GLU A 193 -2.82 -19.70 11.29
N LEU A 194 -2.76 -18.90 10.22
CA LEU A 194 -2.16 -19.31 8.94
C LEU A 194 -0.66 -19.59 9.08
N ALA A 195 0.06 -18.75 9.85
CA ALA A 195 1.49 -18.94 10.09
C ALA A 195 1.81 -20.27 10.80
N ASN A 196 0.84 -20.84 11.53
CA ASN A 196 0.99 -22.10 12.25
C ASN A 196 0.48 -23.33 11.47
N ARG A 197 -0.13 -23.14 10.29
CA ARG A 197 -0.61 -24.28 9.46
C ARG A 197 0.58 -25.02 8.83
N PRO A 198 0.68 -26.35 8.96
CA PRO A 198 1.81 -27.13 8.43
C PRO A 198 2.01 -26.95 6.92
N GLU A 199 0.93 -26.84 6.15
CA GLU A 199 0.96 -26.66 4.70
C GLU A 199 1.61 -25.32 4.32
N ILE A 200 1.26 -24.23 5.02
CA ILE A 200 1.82 -22.89 4.81
C ILE A 200 3.29 -22.85 5.23
N ARG A 201 3.60 -23.46 6.37
CA ARG A 201 4.99 -23.53 6.87
C ARG A 201 5.88 -24.25 5.88
N LYS A 202 5.47 -25.44 5.42
CA LYS A 202 6.25 -26.24 4.47
C LYS A 202 6.38 -25.59 3.10
N ALA A 203 5.30 -25.01 2.57
CA ALA A 203 5.29 -24.45 1.22
C ALA A 203 5.99 -23.07 1.13
N TYR A 204 5.85 -22.24 2.16
CA TYR A 204 6.22 -20.82 2.06
C TYR A 204 7.17 -20.29 3.14
N LEU A 205 7.31 -20.98 4.29
CA LEU A 205 8.19 -20.53 5.36
C LEU A 205 9.50 -21.32 5.43
N GLY A 206 9.64 -22.39 4.63
CA GLY A 206 10.85 -23.21 4.58
C GLY A 206 11.10 -24.02 5.88
N LEU A 207 10.04 -24.34 6.62
CA LEU A 207 10.10 -25.01 7.94
C LEU A 207 9.48 -26.40 7.89
#